data_0bfe2971ace899b424a108e41e1c58f5
#
_entry.id   0bfe2971ace899b424a108e41e1c58f5
#
_cell.length_a   1.000
_cell.length_b   1.000
_cell.length_c   1.000
_cell.angle_alpha   90.00
_cell.angle_beta   90.00
_cell.angle_gamma   90.00
#
_symmetry.space_group_name_H-M   'P 1'
#
loop_
_entity.id
_entity.type
_entity.pdbx_description
1 polymer ?
#
loop_
_entity_poly.entity_id
_entity_poly.type
_entity_poly.pdbx_seq_one_letter_code
_entity_poly.pdbx_strand_id
1 'polypeptide(L)' 'MKYIQRKDNYGNFETVDQFEFRKEAINMLKEYRLSDQSAYYYVSQKPCRDWQEIYQEKR' A
#
# COMPACT_ATOMS: atom_id res chain seq x y z
N MET A 1 4.98 -5.80 -9.15
CA MET A 1 3.88 -5.26 -8.36
C MET A 1 4.32 -4.14 -7.46
N LYS A 2 3.45 -3.19 -7.26
CA LYS A 2 3.70 -2.08 -6.36
C LYS A 2 2.61 -2.07 -5.30
N TYR A 3 2.99 -1.73 -4.09
CA TYR A 3 2.08 -1.76 -2.95
C TYR A 3 2.05 -0.40 -2.28
N ILE A 4 0.90 -0.01 -1.77
CA ILE A 4 0.79 1.17 -0.95
C ILE A 4 0.81 0.73 0.50
N GLN A 5 1.78 1.26 1.24
CA GLN A 5 1.97 0.95 2.65
C GLN A 5 1.50 2.11 3.50
N ARG A 6 0.98 1.79 4.65
CA ARG A 6 0.53 2.77 5.62
C ARG A 6 1.31 2.59 6.91
N LYS A 7 1.88 3.66 7.41
CA LYS A 7 2.58 3.66 8.67
C LYS A 7 1.84 4.59 9.62
N ASP A 8 1.36 4.06 10.74
CA ASP A 8 0.63 4.88 11.69
C ASP A 8 1.58 5.53 12.69
N ASN A 9 1.01 6.28 13.63
CA ASN A 9 1.80 7.02 14.60
C ASN A 9 2.44 6.13 15.64
N TYR A 10 2.06 4.87 15.69
CA TYR A 10 2.60 3.92 16.65
C TYR A 10 3.70 3.06 16.04
N GLY A 11 4.02 3.31 14.78
CA GLY A 11 5.08 2.55 14.13
C GLY A 11 4.62 1.27 13.48
N ASN A 12 3.32 1.05 13.39
CA ASN A 12 2.79 -0.13 12.73
C ASN A 12 2.74 0.09 11.23
N PHE A 13 3.08 -0.95 10.49
CA PHE A 13 3.05 -0.93 9.03
C PHE A 13 1.95 -1.83 8.53
N GLU A 14 1.32 -1.40 7.45
CA GLU A 14 0.21 -2.14 6.89
C GLU A 14 0.17 -1.89 5.39
N THR A 15 -0.01 -2.96 4.60
CA THR A 15 -0.23 -2.80 3.17
C THR A 15 -1.73 -2.61 2.97
N VAL A 16 -2.08 -1.54 2.26
CA VAL A 16 -3.50 -1.21 2.07
C VAL A 16 -3.96 -1.39 0.64
N ASP A 17 -3.04 -1.47 -0.32
CA ASP A 17 -3.44 -1.62 -1.71
C ASP A 17 -2.30 -2.20 -2.53
N GLN A 18 -2.64 -2.65 -3.73
CA GLN A 18 -1.70 -3.33 -4.61
C GLN A 18 -2.00 -2.94 -6.05
N PHE A 19 -0.94 -2.66 -6.82
CA PHE A 19 -1.09 -2.27 -8.22
C PHE A 19 -0.05 -2.95 -9.07
N GLU A 20 -0.41 -3.18 -10.32
CA GLU A 20 0.52 -3.80 -11.25
C GLU A 20 1.59 -2.80 -11.70
N PHE A 21 1.20 -1.55 -11.88
CA PHE A 21 2.11 -0.53 -12.39
C PHE A 21 2.32 0.57 -11.36
N ARG A 22 3.57 1.09 -11.34
CA ARG A 22 3.93 2.14 -10.41
C ARG A 22 3.08 3.41 -10.62
N LYS A 23 2.76 3.70 -11.86
CA LYS A 23 1.98 4.89 -12.17
C LYS A 23 0.62 4.87 -11.48
N GLU A 24 -0.02 3.70 -11.51
CA GLU A 24 -1.31 3.54 -10.86
C GLU A 24 -1.18 3.68 -9.34
N ALA A 25 -0.11 3.11 -8.79
CA ALA A 25 0.10 3.19 -7.35
C ALA A 25 0.30 4.64 -6.92
N ILE A 26 1.06 5.41 -7.69
CA ILE A 26 1.33 6.80 -7.34
C ILE A 26 0.06 7.63 -7.42
N ASN A 27 -0.78 7.37 -8.42
CA ASN A 27 -2.04 8.10 -8.53
C ASN A 27 -2.93 7.84 -7.33
N MET A 28 -3.03 6.59 -6.91
CA MET A 28 -3.84 6.26 -5.76
C MET A 28 -3.21 6.74 -4.46
N LEU A 29 -1.88 6.78 -4.41
CA LEU A 29 -1.19 7.29 -3.23
C LEU A 29 -1.62 8.71 -2.90
N LYS A 30 -1.81 9.53 -3.93
CA LYS A 30 -2.27 10.91 -3.71
C LYS A 30 -3.64 10.93 -3.06
N GLU A 31 -4.52 10.02 -3.47
CA GLU A 31 -5.86 9.95 -2.90
C GLU A 31 -5.79 9.52 -1.44
N TYR A 32 -4.96 8.55 -1.11
CA TYR A 32 -4.82 8.12 0.27
C TYR A 32 -4.31 9.26 1.14
N ARG A 33 -3.35 10.02 0.64
CA ARG A 33 -2.77 11.12 1.41
C ARG A 33 -3.78 12.23 1.65
N LEU A 34 -4.66 12.44 0.69
CA LEU A 34 -5.67 13.47 0.83
C LEU A 34 -6.78 13.05 1.79
N SER A 35 -7.15 11.79 1.77
CA SER A 35 -8.27 11.34 2.57
C SER A 35 -7.90 10.93 3.99
N ASP A 36 -6.64 10.62 4.24
CA ASP A 36 -6.21 10.20 5.58
C ASP A 36 -4.84 10.79 5.88
N GLN A 37 -4.83 11.85 6.65
CA GLN A 37 -3.59 12.52 7.01
C GLN A 37 -3.07 12.08 8.37
N SER A 38 -3.73 11.12 8.99
CA SER A 38 -3.32 10.64 10.31
C SER A 38 -2.19 9.62 10.23
N ALA A 39 -1.84 9.16 9.04
CA ALA A 39 -0.81 8.16 8.83
C ALA A 39 0.05 8.54 7.64
N TYR A 40 1.19 7.88 7.53
CA TYR A 40 2.10 8.11 6.41
C TYR A 40 1.90 7.02 5.37
N TYR A 41 1.71 7.42 4.12
CA TYR A 41 1.53 6.49 3.01
C TYR A 41 2.68 6.58 2.03
N TYR A 42 3.11 5.44 1.51
CA TYR A 42 4.19 5.43 0.54
C TYR A 42 4.08 4.18 -0.34
N VAL A 43 4.78 4.19 -1.46
CA VAL A 43 4.79 3.07 -2.39
C VAL A 43 5.99 2.19 -2.10
N SER A 44 5.76 0.88 -2.08
CA SER A 44 6.79 -0.10 -1.80
C SER A 44 6.76 -1.20 -2.86
N GLN A 45 7.89 -1.85 -3.07
CA GLN A 45 7.95 -2.98 -3.99
C GLN A 45 7.57 -4.29 -3.32
N LYS A 46 7.48 -4.30 -2.00
CA LYS A 46 7.15 -5.50 -1.24
C LYS A 46 6.02 -5.20 -0.28
N PRO A 47 5.10 -6.14 -0.08
CA PRO A 47 4.03 -5.94 0.88
C PRO A 47 4.51 -6.23 2.29
N CYS A 48 3.69 -5.90 3.26
CA CYS A 48 3.94 -6.29 4.63
C CYS A 48 3.79 -7.80 4.76
N ARG A 49 4.36 -8.34 5.83
CA ARG A 49 4.40 -9.79 6.00
C ARG A 49 3.01 -10.42 5.99
N ASP A 50 2.07 -9.75 6.60
CA ASP A 50 0.72 -10.30 6.74
C ASP A 50 -0.23 -9.88 5.62
N TRP A 51 0.31 -9.31 4.54
CA TRP A 51 -0.52 -8.94 3.40
C TRP A 51 -1.09 -10.19 2.75
N GLN A 52 -2.39 -10.17 2.54
CA GLN A 52 -3.09 -11.26 1.88
C GLN A 52 -2.98 -11.08 0.39
N GLU A 53 -2.12 -11.86 -0.21
CA GLU A 53 -1.94 -11.76 -1.66
C GLU A 53 -2.94 -12.66 -2.36
N ILE A 54 -4.14 -12.19 -2.39
CA ILE A 54 -5.25 -12.95 -2.93
C ILE A 54 -4.96 -13.44 -4.33
N TYR A 55 -4.27 -12.64 -5.11
CA TYR A 55 -4.01 -12.97 -6.50
C TYR A 55 -3.08 -14.15 -6.66
N GLN A 56 -2.26 -14.42 -5.68
CA GLN A 56 -1.34 -15.55 -5.77
C GLN A 56 -2.07 -16.87 -5.71
N GLU A 57 -3.19 -16.89 -5.07
CA GLU A 57 -3.92 -18.12 -4.87
C GLU A 57 -4.55 -18.63 -6.15
N LYS A 58 -4.54 -17.83 -7.15
CA LYS A 58 -5.12 -18.21 -8.41
C LYS A 58 -4.25 -19.11 -9.25
N ARG A 59 -3.04 -19.29 -8.84
CA ARG A 59 -2.12 -20.11 -9.58
C ARG A 59 -2.22 -21.59 -9.31
#